data_09739ebab3246aabc138c475cba07842
#
_entry.id   09739ebab3246aabc138c475cba07842
#
_cell.length_a   1.000
_cell.length_b   1.000
_cell.length_c   1.000
_cell.angle_alpha   90.00
_cell.angle_beta   90.00
_cell.angle_gamma   90.00
#
_symmetry.space_group_name_H-M   'P 1'
#
loop_
_entity.id
_entity.type
_entity.pdbx_description
1 polymer ?
#
loop_
_entity_poly.entity_id
_entity_poly.type
_entity_poly.pdbx_seq_one_letter_code
_entity_poly.pdbx_strand_id
1 'polypeptide(L)'
;MKLPVIKHIVGFIEEKDEDFVLESIELLEHLSEANGLKDEELEVIGELLSNLYGSLEVNSEMNKGVPQKEALNGFMKRVMGSIN
;
A
#
# COMPACT_ATOMS: atom_id res chain seq x y z
N MET A 1 -0.53 6.85 -5.35
CA MET A 1 -1.47 5.92 -4.70
C MET A 1 -2.70 5.73 -5.57
N LYS A 2 -3.01 4.49 -5.88
CA LYS A 2 -4.10 4.18 -6.81
C LYS A 2 -4.97 3.07 -6.26
N LEU A 3 -6.28 3.31 -6.13
CA LEU A 3 -7.22 2.31 -5.61
C LEU A 3 -7.18 0.98 -6.35
N PRO A 4 -7.12 0.94 -7.70
CA PRO A 4 -7.05 -0.34 -8.39
C PRO A 4 -5.80 -1.15 -8.02
N VAL A 5 -4.68 -0.47 -7.79
CA VAL A 5 -3.44 -1.13 -7.40
C VAL A 5 -3.56 -1.67 -5.97
N ILE A 6 -4.11 -0.86 -5.06
CA ILE A 6 -4.34 -1.28 -3.67
C ILE A 6 -5.26 -2.49 -3.63
N LYS A 7 -6.34 -2.45 -4.40
CA LYS A 7 -7.29 -3.57 -4.48
C LYS A 7 -6.61 -4.85 -4.98
N HIS A 8 -5.73 -4.71 -5.98
CA HIS A 8 -4.99 -5.84 -6.52
C HIS A 8 -4.07 -6.46 -5.48
N ILE A 9 -3.38 -5.60 -4.69
CA ILE A 9 -2.49 -6.08 -3.62
C ILE A 9 -3.30 -6.77 -2.52
N VAL A 10 -4.46 -6.22 -2.16
CA VAL A 10 -5.34 -6.87 -1.17
C VAL A 10 -5.73 -8.27 -1.64
N GLY A 11 -5.99 -8.44 -2.93
CA GLY A 11 -6.26 -9.76 -3.50
C GLY A 11 -5.11 -10.73 -3.29
N PHE A 12 -3.89 -10.24 -3.43
CA PHE A 12 -2.69 -11.05 -3.18
C PHE A 12 -2.59 -11.46 -1.70
N ILE A 13 -2.89 -10.51 -0.79
CA ILE A 13 -2.87 -10.79 0.64
C ILE A 13 -3.87 -11.90 0.98
N GLU A 14 -5.05 -11.85 0.38
CA GLU A 14 -6.10 -12.85 0.61
C GLU A 14 -5.68 -14.24 0.10
N GLU A 15 -4.95 -14.29 -1.00
CA GLU A 15 -4.49 -15.56 -1.57
C GLU A 15 -3.28 -16.13 -0.84
N LYS A 16 -2.40 -15.26 -0.35
CA LYS A 16 -1.12 -15.66 0.23
C LYS A 16 -1.07 -15.32 1.71
N ASP A 17 -0.53 -14.13 2.02
CA ASP A 17 -0.29 -13.71 3.40
C ASP A 17 0.13 -12.25 3.37
N GLU A 18 -0.24 -11.48 4.39
CA GLU A 18 0.20 -10.10 4.50
C GLU A 18 1.70 -9.97 4.78
N ASP A 19 2.32 -11.03 5.26
CA ASP A 19 3.77 -11.02 5.54
C ASP A 19 4.59 -10.73 4.29
N PHE A 20 4.13 -11.17 3.12
CA PHE A 20 4.79 -10.84 1.86
C PHE A 20 4.84 -9.34 1.62
N VAL A 21 3.75 -8.64 1.99
CA VAL A 21 3.69 -7.19 1.82
C VAL A 21 4.59 -6.50 2.84
N LEU A 22 4.57 -6.96 4.09
CA LEU A 22 5.41 -6.40 5.15
C LEU A 22 6.90 -6.53 4.79
N GLU A 23 7.30 -7.69 4.32
CA GLU A 23 8.69 -7.94 3.91
C GLU A 23 9.06 -7.12 2.68
N SER A 24 8.13 -6.97 1.75
CA SER A 24 8.36 -6.15 0.55
C SER A 24 8.55 -4.68 0.91
N ILE A 25 7.79 -4.19 1.88
CA ILE A 25 7.96 -2.82 2.37
C ILE A 25 9.35 -2.63 2.94
N GLU A 26 9.81 -3.56 3.78
CA GLU A 26 11.15 -3.48 4.35
C GLU A 26 12.23 -3.47 3.27
N LEU A 27 12.09 -4.33 2.27
CA LEU A 27 13.04 -4.41 1.17
C LEU A 27 13.06 -3.11 0.36
N LEU A 28 11.90 -2.58 0.02
CA LEU A 28 11.82 -1.36 -0.77
C LEU A 28 12.32 -0.14 0.00
N GLU A 29 12.05 -0.08 1.30
CA GLU A 29 12.58 1.00 2.13
C GLU A 29 14.10 0.94 2.18
N HIS A 30 14.66 -0.24 2.32
CA HIS A 30 16.10 -0.42 2.30
C HIS A 30 16.68 -0.03 0.93
N LEU A 31 16.01 -0.45 -0.13
CA LEU A 31 16.44 -0.15 -1.50
C LEU A 31 16.44 1.35 -1.76
N SER A 32 15.50 2.09 -1.18
CA SER A 32 15.41 3.53 -1.37
C SER A 32 16.62 4.29 -0.82
N GLU A 33 17.41 3.64 0.03
CA GLU A 33 18.62 4.23 0.62
C GLU A 33 19.88 3.94 -0.21
N ALA A 34 19.74 3.15 -1.28
CA ALA A 34 20.87 2.77 -2.11
C ALA A 34 21.44 3.97 -2.87
N ASN A 35 22.77 4.00 -3.01
CA ASN A 35 23.43 5.01 -3.82
C ASN A 35 23.19 4.70 -5.30
N GLY A 36 23.14 5.74 -6.11
CA GLY A 36 23.04 5.57 -7.56
C GLY A 36 21.63 5.53 -8.11
N LEU A 37 20.63 5.67 -7.26
CA LEU A 37 19.25 5.75 -7.72
C LEU A 37 18.95 7.15 -8.26
N LYS A 38 18.23 7.20 -9.36
CA LYS A 38 17.76 8.46 -9.94
C LYS A 38 16.49 8.92 -9.23
N ASP A 39 16.21 10.22 -9.31
CA ASP A 39 15.00 10.78 -8.68
C ASP A 39 13.74 10.10 -9.17
N GLU A 40 13.65 9.79 -10.46
CA GLU A 40 12.47 9.10 -11.01
C GLU A 40 12.31 7.70 -10.42
N GLU A 41 13.43 7.02 -10.17
CA GLU A 41 13.39 5.69 -9.56
C GLU A 41 12.93 5.76 -8.11
N LEU A 42 13.40 6.77 -7.38
CA LEU A 42 12.95 6.99 -6.00
C LEU A 42 11.47 7.32 -5.94
N GLU A 43 10.96 8.09 -6.90
CA GLU A 43 9.53 8.40 -6.98
C GLU A 43 8.70 7.14 -7.19
N VAL A 44 9.17 6.24 -8.06
CA VAL A 44 8.46 4.97 -8.30
C VAL A 44 8.46 4.11 -7.04
N ILE A 45 9.59 4.02 -6.36
CA ILE A 45 9.67 3.26 -5.11
C ILE A 45 8.71 3.84 -4.07
N GLY A 46 8.67 5.16 -3.96
CA GLY A 46 7.74 5.83 -3.04
C GLY A 46 6.29 5.54 -3.37
N GLU A 47 5.95 5.53 -4.65
CA GLU A 47 4.60 5.23 -5.10
C GLU A 47 4.22 3.79 -4.76
N LEU A 48 5.15 2.84 -5.00
CA LEU A 48 4.93 1.44 -4.66
C LEU A 48 4.73 1.26 -3.16
N LEU A 49 5.57 1.91 -2.35
CA LEU A 49 5.45 1.85 -0.89
C LEU A 49 4.11 2.37 -0.43
N SER A 50 3.66 3.49 -1.00
CA SER A 50 2.38 4.09 -0.67
C SER A 50 1.23 3.11 -0.92
N ASN A 51 1.25 2.42 -2.06
CA ASN A 51 0.23 1.42 -2.39
C ASN A 51 0.30 0.21 -1.45
N LEU A 52 1.51 -0.22 -1.08
CA LEU A 52 1.68 -1.35 -0.16
C LEU A 52 1.15 -1.01 1.24
N TYR A 53 1.49 0.17 1.76
CA TYR A 53 0.94 0.62 3.05
C TYR A 53 -0.58 0.71 3.00
N GLY A 54 -1.10 1.27 1.90
CA GLY A 54 -2.55 1.37 1.72
C GLY A 54 -3.23 0.01 1.74
N SER A 55 -2.61 -0.99 1.12
CA SER A 55 -3.18 -2.34 1.09
C SER A 55 -3.26 -2.96 2.49
N LEU A 56 -2.26 -2.71 3.33
CA LEU A 56 -2.27 -3.21 4.70
C LEU A 56 -3.37 -2.56 5.51
N GLU A 57 -3.58 -1.25 5.35
CA GLU A 57 -4.67 -0.54 6.04
C GLU A 57 -6.03 -1.07 5.62
N VAL A 58 -6.24 -1.23 4.31
CA VAL A 58 -7.51 -1.74 3.80
C VAL A 58 -7.74 -3.16 4.30
N ASN A 59 -6.71 -3.99 4.26
CA ASN A 59 -6.82 -5.37 4.73
C ASN A 59 -7.16 -5.42 6.24
N SER A 60 -6.56 -4.53 7.02
CA SER A 60 -6.84 -4.43 8.45
C SER A 60 -8.32 -4.11 8.71
N GLU A 61 -8.88 -3.17 7.94
CA GLU A 61 -10.30 -2.83 8.06
C GLU A 61 -11.19 -4.01 7.67
N MET A 62 -10.81 -4.73 6.60
CA MET A 62 -11.56 -5.91 6.18
C MET A 62 -11.55 -6.99 7.25
N ASN A 63 -10.43 -7.15 7.95
CA ASN A 63 -10.33 -8.12 9.04
C ASN A 63 -11.22 -7.75 10.23
N LYS A 64 -11.61 -6.49 10.34
CA LYS A 64 -12.56 -6.03 11.36
C LYS A 64 -14.01 -6.20 10.92
N GLY A 65 -14.23 -6.72 9.71
CA GLY A 65 -15.57 -6.96 9.19
C GLY A 65 -16.07 -5.90 8.21
N VAL A 66 -15.24 -4.92 7.85
CA VAL A 66 -15.64 -3.89 6.90
C VAL A 66 -15.58 -4.47 5.49
N PRO A 67 -16.64 -4.37 4.68
CA PRO A 67 -16.59 -4.83 3.29
C PRO A 67 -15.49 -4.12 2.49
N GLN A 68 -14.89 -4.82 1.54
CA GLN A 68 -13.78 -4.30 0.76
C GLN A 68 -14.05 -2.92 0.14
N LYS A 69 -15.22 -2.75 -0.46
CA LYS A 69 -15.59 -1.48 -1.10
C LYS A 69 -15.56 -0.33 -0.09
N GLU A 70 -16.14 -0.57 1.08
CA GLU A 70 -16.17 0.44 2.14
C GLU A 70 -14.78 0.72 2.69
N ALA A 71 -13.98 -0.33 2.85
CA ALA A 71 -12.60 -0.19 3.34
C ALA A 71 -11.77 0.65 2.38
N LEU A 72 -11.88 0.39 1.07
CA LEU A 72 -11.19 1.16 0.04
C LEU A 72 -11.63 2.61 0.02
N ASN A 73 -12.94 2.84 0.04
CA ASN A 73 -13.47 4.21 0.01
C ASN A 73 -13.11 4.97 1.27
N GLY A 74 -13.18 4.31 2.43
CA GLY A 74 -12.81 4.91 3.70
C GLY A 74 -11.33 5.29 3.75
N PHE A 75 -10.48 4.43 3.21
CA PHE A 75 -9.05 4.71 3.13
C PHE A 75 -8.78 5.95 2.29
N MET A 76 -9.36 6.02 1.08
CA MET A 76 -9.18 7.17 0.21
C MET A 76 -9.68 8.46 0.85
N LYS A 77 -10.82 8.38 1.53
CA LYS A 77 -11.40 9.52 2.21
C LYS A 77 -10.47 10.06 3.30
N ARG A 78 -9.86 9.15 4.08
CA ARG A 78 -8.91 9.56 5.11
C ARG A 78 -7.67 10.21 4.52
N VAL A 79 -7.13 9.63 3.45
CA VAL A 79 -5.94 10.15 2.78
C VAL A 79 -6.22 11.53 2.18
N MET A 80 -7.34 11.68 1.47
CA MET A 80 -7.69 12.95 0.86
C MET A 80 -8.06 13.99 1.92
N GLY A 81 -8.73 13.57 2.98
CA GLY A 81 -9.09 14.46 4.07
C GLY A 81 -7.88 15.00 4.81
N SER A 82 -6.80 14.23 4.88
CA SER A 82 -5.59 14.67 5.59
C SER A 82 -4.81 15.73 4.83
N ILE A 83 -5.13 15.95 3.56
CA ILE A 83 -4.46 16.95 2.72
C ILE A 83 -5.07 18.33 2.94
N ASN A 84 -6.30 18.39 3.38
CA ASN A 84 -6.99 19.65 3.63
C ASN A 84 -6.63 20.23 5.02
#